data_5c9c9f80eb483bf6e82e3861a194eb3a
#
_entry.id   5c9c9f80eb483bf6e82e3861a194eb3a
#
_cell.length_a   1.000
_cell.length_b   1.000
_cell.length_c   1.000
_cell.angle_alpha   90.00
_cell.angle_beta   90.00
_cell.angle_gamma   90.00
#
_symmetry.space_group_name_H-M   'P 1'
#
loop_
_entity.id
_entity.type
_entity.pdbx_description
1 polymer ?
#
loop_
_entity_poly.entity_id
_entity_poly.type
_entity_poly.pdbx_seq_one_letter_code
_entity_poly.pdbx_strand_id
1 'polypeptide(L)'
;MISNRIAEKRKKMKKITLLIMSSLILFTCGDPNNQEENTSWVFVANEGNFGSSNGTISMIDEFGNVFETGAIGDVVQSLEVYEDKLIVLVNNSHMIKIYDITEEGLSMPGIEISTNGSSPRDLVVINDKVYFTNWTSQDIKVLNLFNYNIETSIPVNGLPEDLMIDGNDLWVTINMNADWSAASTVVKIDMLSNTITETVEVGPGPQELAKLNGDIFVSRTFYDADWNAAHGATKIGAEVVINNYGAGGACGGSILKHQNTIYRSFDGGLCPMNSDLSLDVENKIGNYNQSLVYHVEEINGNIWFALTSFVEDYNEIKVIDSFGIEINSYQAGKFPGDFSFWTMND
;
A
#
# COMPACT_ATOMS: atom_id res chain seq x y z
N MET A 1 -67.20 59.34 -1.21
CA MET A 1 -66.25 58.77 -2.21
C MET A 1 -64.97 58.24 -1.62
N ILE A 2 -64.68 58.47 -0.37
CA ILE A 2 -63.37 57.99 0.25
C ILE A 2 -63.46 56.56 0.85
N SER A 3 -64.71 56.19 1.30
CA SER A 3 -64.90 54.85 1.96
C SER A 3 -64.75 53.65 1.00
N ASN A 4 -65.14 53.81 -0.27
CA ASN A 4 -65.09 52.69 -1.25
C ASN A 4 -63.68 52.39 -1.75
N ARG A 5 -62.75 53.36 -1.71
CA ARG A 5 -61.32 53.09 -2.13
C ARG A 5 -60.53 52.32 -1.09
N ILE A 6 -60.86 52.38 0.18
CA ILE A 6 -60.17 51.68 1.26
C ILE A 6 -60.61 50.21 1.26
N ALA A 7 -61.84 49.87 0.95
CA ALA A 7 -62.34 48.50 0.87
C ALA A 7 -61.73 47.72 -0.29
N GLU A 8 -61.53 48.36 -1.45
CA GLU A 8 -60.93 47.76 -2.63
C GLU A 8 -59.42 47.50 -2.43
N LYS A 9 -58.68 48.41 -1.76
CA LYS A 9 -57.27 48.18 -1.43
C LYS A 9 -57.11 47.04 -0.45
N ARG A 10 -57.97 46.84 0.53
CA ARG A 10 -57.94 45.71 1.47
C ARG A 10 -58.28 44.39 0.79
N LYS A 11 -59.13 44.35 -0.23
CA LYS A 11 -59.45 43.14 -1.00
C LYS A 11 -58.31 42.72 -1.93
N LYS A 12 -57.56 43.66 -2.52
CA LYS A 12 -56.38 43.41 -3.32
C LYS A 12 -55.20 42.93 -2.47
N MET A 13 -55.00 43.50 -1.28
CA MET A 13 -53.92 43.02 -0.36
C MET A 13 -54.17 41.60 0.19
N LYS A 14 -55.45 41.25 0.47
CA LYS A 14 -55.78 39.88 0.89
C LYS A 14 -55.57 38.84 -0.20
N LYS A 15 -55.70 39.17 -1.49
CA LYS A 15 -55.46 38.26 -2.62
C LYS A 15 -53.95 38.11 -2.90
N ILE A 16 -53.17 39.16 -2.66
CA ILE A 16 -51.70 39.09 -2.85
C ILE A 16 -51.01 38.29 -1.69
N THR A 17 -51.53 38.39 -0.46
CA THR A 17 -51.00 37.61 0.67
C THR A 17 -51.35 36.12 0.59
N LEU A 18 -52.42 35.74 -0.13
CA LEU A 18 -52.80 34.34 -0.30
C LEU A 18 -52.08 33.67 -1.48
N LEU A 19 -51.49 34.45 -2.39
CA LEU A 19 -50.71 33.91 -3.52
C LEU A 19 -49.22 33.73 -3.19
N ILE A 20 -48.71 34.35 -2.11
CA ILE A 20 -47.34 34.20 -1.63
C ILE A 20 -47.20 33.02 -0.64
N MET A 21 -48.35 32.54 -0.10
CA MET A 21 -48.33 31.42 0.86
C MET A 21 -48.50 30.03 0.24
N SER A 22 -48.67 29.93 -1.10
CA SER A 22 -48.81 28.66 -1.82
C SER A 22 -47.56 28.28 -2.65
N SER A 23 -46.47 29.07 -2.60
CA SER A 23 -45.22 28.77 -3.28
C SER A 23 -44.07 28.43 -2.33
N LEU A 24 -44.36 28.12 -1.06
CA LEU A 24 -43.35 27.82 -0.04
C LEU A 24 -43.45 26.38 0.53
N ILE A 25 -43.99 25.45 -0.23
CA ILE A 25 -43.94 24.04 0.18
C ILE A 25 -43.60 23.21 -1.07
N LEU A 26 -42.35 23.22 -1.47
CA LEU A 26 -41.66 22.19 -2.20
C LEU A 26 -40.15 22.46 -2.10
N PHE A 27 -39.62 22.69 -0.92
CA PHE A 27 -38.30 22.26 -0.61
C PHE A 27 -38.47 20.89 0.07
N THR A 28 -38.39 19.86 -0.73
CA THR A 28 -38.04 18.54 -0.22
C THR A 28 -36.76 18.73 0.57
N CYS A 29 -36.81 18.57 1.88
CA CYS A 29 -35.63 18.21 2.65
C CYS A 29 -35.13 16.93 2.04
N GLY A 30 -34.19 17.00 1.12
CA GLY A 30 -33.20 15.99 0.96
C GLY A 30 -32.44 15.99 2.29
N ASP A 31 -32.37 14.85 2.92
CA ASP A 31 -31.61 14.65 4.15
C ASP A 31 -30.16 15.04 3.82
N PRO A 32 -29.56 16.08 4.45
CA PRO A 32 -28.18 16.46 4.13
C PRO A 32 -27.16 15.41 4.62
N ASN A 33 -27.61 14.27 5.10
CA ASN A 33 -26.79 13.18 5.64
C ASN A 33 -26.89 11.87 4.84
N ASN A 34 -27.44 11.85 3.65
CA ASN A 34 -27.26 10.72 2.76
C ASN A 34 -25.97 10.95 1.93
N GLN A 35 -24.82 10.99 2.56
CA GLN A 35 -23.61 10.47 1.94
C GLN A 35 -23.87 8.96 1.89
N GLU A 36 -24.03 8.42 0.70
CA GLU A 36 -23.89 7.00 0.49
C GLU A 36 -22.48 6.68 0.98
N GLU A 37 -22.39 6.05 2.16
CA GLU A 37 -21.12 5.58 2.69
C GLU A 37 -20.74 4.40 1.79
N ASN A 38 -19.82 4.63 0.85
CA ASN A 38 -19.32 3.59 -0.02
C ASN A 38 -18.60 2.57 0.86
N THR A 39 -19.05 1.34 0.84
CA THR A 39 -18.38 0.23 1.54
C THR A 39 -16.92 0.16 1.10
N SER A 40 -16.03 0.12 2.06
CA SER A 40 -14.60 0.03 1.80
C SER A 40 -13.89 -0.88 2.80
N TRP A 41 -12.76 -1.44 2.37
CA TRP A 41 -11.93 -2.31 3.17
C TRP A 41 -10.46 -1.90 3.05
N VAL A 42 -9.76 -1.89 4.17
CA VAL A 42 -8.30 -1.98 4.19
C VAL A 42 -7.93 -3.40 4.59
N PHE A 43 -7.19 -4.07 3.73
CA PHE A 43 -6.64 -5.40 3.98
C PHE A 43 -5.21 -5.28 4.47
N VAL A 44 -4.83 -6.12 5.43
CA VAL A 44 -3.50 -6.12 6.02
C VAL A 44 -2.95 -7.54 5.98
N ALA A 45 -1.79 -7.72 5.35
CA ALA A 45 -1.06 -8.98 5.39
C ALA A 45 -0.37 -9.13 6.76
N ASN A 46 -0.76 -10.12 7.53
CA ASN A 46 -0.09 -10.47 8.77
C ASN A 46 0.74 -11.73 8.52
N GLU A 47 2.06 -11.59 8.50
CA GLU A 47 2.96 -12.69 8.12
C GLU A 47 2.82 -13.92 9.03
N GLY A 48 2.56 -13.70 10.32
CA GLY A 48 2.63 -14.75 11.33
C GLY A 48 4.06 -15.11 11.70
N ASN A 49 4.24 -16.23 12.39
CA ASN A 49 5.57 -16.73 12.72
C ASN A 49 6.05 -17.67 11.63
N PHE A 50 7.25 -17.45 11.13
CA PHE A 50 7.90 -18.33 10.15
C PHE A 50 7.90 -19.80 10.62
N GLY A 51 7.47 -20.70 9.75
CA GLY A 51 7.37 -22.14 10.04
C GLY A 51 6.16 -22.54 10.88
N SER A 52 5.23 -21.62 11.18
CA SER A 52 4.08 -21.90 12.04
C SER A 52 2.75 -21.98 11.30
N SER A 53 2.72 -21.63 10.03
CA SER A 53 1.52 -21.62 9.19
C SER A 53 0.34 -20.84 9.81
N ASN A 54 0.62 -19.74 10.49
CA ASN A 54 -0.34 -18.95 11.24
C ASN A 54 -0.48 -17.50 10.73
N GLY A 55 -0.07 -17.24 9.49
CA GLY A 55 -0.32 -15.95 8.84
C GLY A 55 -1.81 -15.75 8.54
N THR A 56 -2.27 -14.53 8.65
CA THR A 56 -3.69 -14.13 8.55
C THR A 56 -3.84 -12.88 7.68
N ILE A 57 -5.08 -12.47 7.41
CA ILE A 57 -5.42 -11.16 6.85
C ILE A 57 -6.31 -10.44 7.86
N SER A 58 -5.91 -9.24 8.30
CA SER A 58 -6.82 -8.32 8.96
C SER A 58 -7.60 -7.51 7.93
N MET A 59 -8.88 -7.27 8.20
CA MET A 59 -9.80 -6.48 7.37
C MET A 59 -10.36 -5.36 8.23
N ILE A 60 -10.23 -4.12 7.78
CA ILE A 60 -10.70 -2.94 8.50
C ILE A 60 -11.77 -2.27 7.63
N ASP A 61 -12.99 -2.16 8.13
CA ASP A 61 -14.11 -1.53 7.41
C ASP A 61 -14.07 0.01 7.52
N GLU A 62 -14.96 0.69 6.80
CA GLU A 62 -15.12 2.14 6.79
C GLU A 62 -15.47 2.73 8.17
N PHE A 63 -15.99 1.92 9.09
CA PHE A 63 -16.31 2.31 10.46
C PHE A 63 -15.16 2.08 11.43
N GLY A 64 -14.06 1.46 10.98
CA GLY A 64 -12.89 1.12 11.80
C GLY A 64 -13.06 -0.17 12.60
N ASN A 65 -14.04 -1.02 12.27
CA ASN A 65 -14.11 -2.36 12.85
C ASN A 65 -13.06 -3.27 12.23
N VAL A 66 -12.39 -4.04 13.06
CA VAL A 66 -11.34 -4.97 12.64
C VAL A 66 -11.87 -6.41 12.68
N PHE A 67 -11.71 -7.10 11.56
CA PHE A 67 -11.98 -8.50 11.42
C PHE A 67 -10.68 -9.21 11.03
N GLU A 68 -10.56 -10.48 11.37
CA GLU A 68 -9.37 -11.26 11.02
C GLU A 68 -9.79 -12.62 10.47
N THR A 69 -9.14 -13.06 9.39
CA THR A 69 -9.33 -14.41 8.86
C THR A 69 -8.76 -15.44 9.83
N GLY A 70 -9.18 -16.71 9.72
CA GLY A 70 -8.36 -17.80 10.24
C GLY A 70 -6.99 -17.83 9.54
N ALA A 71 -6.09 -18.68 10.03
CA ALA A 71 -4.78 -18.88 9.41
C ALA A 71 -4.95 -19.33 7.94
N ILE A 72 -4.28 -18.62 7.03
CA ILE A 72 -4.33 -18.91 5.60
C ILE A 72 -3.03 -19.49 5.04
N GLY A 73 -1.95 -19.51 5.83
CA GLY A 73 -0.69 -20.13 5.45
C GLY A 73 0.51 -19.64 6.24
N ASP A 74 1.68 -19.97 5.78
CA ASP A 74 2.94 -19.63 6.42
C ASP A 74 3.59 -18.43 5.71
N VAL A 75 3.72 -17.33 6.41
CA VAL A 75 4.18 -16.02 5.96
C VAL A 75 3.28 -15.44 4.87
N VAL A 76 2.20 -14.76 5.29
CA VAL A 76 1.37 -13.93 4.39
C VAL A 76 2.15 -12.66 4.10
N GLN A 77 2.82 -12.62 2.94
CA GLN A 77 3.91 -11.69 2.68
C GLN A 77 3.47 -10.37 2.07
N SER A 78 2.62 -10.46 1.05
CA SER A 78 2.17 -9.29 0.29
C SER A 78 0.76 -9.52 -0.25
N LEU A 79 0.02 -8.45 -0.49
CA LEU A 79 -1.33 -8.50 -1.03
C LEU A 79 -1.63 -7.28 -1.89
N GLU A 80 -2.45 -7.46 -2.92
CA GLU A 80 -2.90 -6.37 -3.79
C GLU A 80 -4.36 -6.54 -4.17
N VAL A 81 -5.09 -5.43 -4.12
CA VAL A 81 -6.45 -5.33 -4.63
C VAL A 81 -6.41 -5.07 -6.14
N TYR A 82 -7.07 -5.92 -6.90
CA TYR A 82 -7.30 -5.73 -8.33
C TYR A 82 -8.77 -5.94 -8.66
N GLU A 83 -9.47 -4.89 -9.07
CA GLU A 83 -10.93 -4.88 -9.20
C GLU A 83 -11.58 -5.35 -7.89
N ASP A 84 -12.45 -6.35 -7.92
CA ASP A 84 -13.10 -6.95 -6.75
C ASP A 84 -12.38 -8.22 -6.27
N LYS A 85 -11.07 -8.27 -6.41
CA LYS A 85 -10.24 -9.40 -5.97
C LYS A 85 -9.10 -8.94 -5.07
N LEU A 86 -8.87 -9.70 -4.01
CA LEU A 86 -7.65 -9.62 -3.21
C LEU A 86 -6.72 -10.76 -3.62
N ILE A 87 -5.54 -10.41 -4.12
CA ILE A 87 -4.49 -11.35 -4.49
C ILE A 87 -3.44 -11.35 -3.40
N VAL A 88 -3.12 -12.51 -2.86
CA VAL A 88 -2.27 -12.65 -1.66
C VAL A 88 -1.14 -13.62 -1.93
N LEU A 89 0.08 -13.20 -1.65
CA LEU A 89 1.26 -14.06 -1.67
C LEU A 89 1.50 -14.68 -0.29
N VAL A 90 1.59 -16.01 -0.26
CA VAL A 90 1.93 -16.76 0.96
C VAL A 90 3.29 -17.39 0.76
N ASN A 91 4.32 -16.68 1.25
CA ASN A 91 5.72 -16.89 0.91
C ASN A 91 6.22 -18.30 1.21
N ASN A 92 6.20 -18.71 2.47
CA ASN A 92 6.75 -20.00 2.90
C ASN A 92 5.81 -21.18 2.60
N SER A 93 4.54 -20.92 2.30
CA SER A 93 3.62 -21.90 1.73
C SER A 93 3.76 -22.05 0.22
N HIS A 94 4.55 -21.19 -0.44
CA HIS A 94 4.75 -21.19 -1.88
C HIS A 94 3.44 -21.14 -2.67
N MET A 95 2.55 -20.22 -2.31
CA MET A 95 1.20 -20.14 -2.86
C MET A 95 0.81 -18.71 -3.17
N ILE A 96 -0.09 -18.57 -4.13
CA ILE A 96 -0.93 -17.39 -4.33
C ILE A 96 -2.35 -17.78 -3.94
N LYS A 97 -3.01 -16.92 -3.16
CA LYS A 97 -4.43 -17.04 -2.85
C LYS A 97 -5.18 -15.87 -3.44
N ILE A 98 -6.36 -16.12 -4.00
CA ILE A 98 -7.20 -15.09 -4.60
C ILE A 98 -8.59 -15.21 -3.99
N TYR A 99 -9.07 -14.10 -3.43
CA TYR A 99 -10.38 -13.99 -2.82
C TYR A 99 -11.23 -12.97 -3.57
N ASP A 100 -12.52 -13.25 -3.75
CA ASP A 100 -13.44 -12.20 -4.18
C ASP A 100 -13.76 -11.31 -2.98
N ILE A 101 -13.76 -10.00 -3.20
CA ILE A 101 -14.11 -8.98 -2.22
C ILE A 101 -15.60 -8.68 -2.36
N THR A 102 -16.31 -8.59 -1.24
CA THR A 102 -17.73 -8.26 -1.15
C THR A 102 -17.96 -7.18 -0.10
N GLU A 103 -19.19 -6.70 -0.01
CA GLU A 103 -19.60 -5.79 1.08
C GLU A 103 -19.37 -6.39 2.48
N GLU A 104 -19.47 -7.72 2.61
CA GLU A 104 -19.26 -8.41 3.88
C GLU A 104 -17.79 -8.83 4.11
N GLY A 105 -16.85 -8.46 3.22
CA GLY A 105 -15.43 -8.81 3.26
C GLY A 105 -15.05 -9.89 2.26
N LEU A 106 -14.10 -10.76 2.61
CA LEU A 106 -13.54 -11.75 1.70
C LEU A 106 -14.41 -13.02 1.62
N SER A 107 -14.70 -13.46 0.38
CA SER A 107 -15.34 -14.75 0.11
C SER A 107 -14.35 -15.89 0.34
N MET A 108 -14.55 -16.64 1.42
CA MET A 108 -13.72 -17.80 1.77
C MET A 108 -14.33 -19.10 1.24
N PRO A 109 -13.53 -20.08 0.77
CA PRO A 109 -12.06 -20.24 0.96
C PRO A 109 -11.16 -19.63 -0.12
N GLY A 110 -11.64 -19.03 -1.18
CA GLY A 110 -10.82 -18.49 -2.26
C GLY A 110 -10.14 -19.54 -3.16
N ILE A 111 -9.40 -19.06 -4.18
CA ILE A 111 -8.63 -19.86 -5.14
C ILE A 111 -7.19 -20.00 -4.62
N GLU A 112 -6.61 -21.19 -4.73
CA GLU A 112 -5.23 -21.48 -4.34
C GLU A 112 -4.42 -21.91 -5.56
N ILE A 113 -3.26 -21.28 -5.76
CA ILE A 113 -2.36 -21.52 -6.88
C ILE A 113 -0.96 -21.78 -6.34
N SER A 114 -0.40 -22.96 -6.63
CA SER A 114 0.98 -23.27 -6.25
C SER A 114 1.98 -22.49 -7.10
N THR A 115 2.97 -21.89 -6.46
CA THR A 115 4.11 -21.24 -7.14
C THR A 115 5.27 -22.19 -7.39
N ASN A 116 5.08 -23.49 -7.11
CA ASN A 116 6.06 -24.56 -7.30
C ASN A 116 7.37 -24.36 -6.50
N GLY A 117 7.22 -23.98 -5.22
CA GLY A 117 8.37 -23.87 -4.31
C GLY A 117 9.22 -22.62 -4.54
N SER A 118 8.63 -21.52 -5.04
CA SER A 118 9.40 -20.34 -5.47
C SER A 118 9.66 -19.29 -4.39
N SER A 119 8.95 -19.32 -3.26
CA SER A 119 9.00 -18.30 -2.20
C SER A 119 8.67 -16.88 -2.74
N PRO A 120 7.39 -16.61 -3.06
CA PRO A 120 6.98 -15.32 -3.61
C PRO A 120 7.13 -14.21 -2.57
N ARG A 121 7.51 -12.99 -3.01
CA ARG A 121 7.82 -11.87 -2.11
C ARG A 121 6.85 -10.72 -2.28
N ASP A 122 6.77 -10.15 -3.47
CA ASP A 122 5.95 -8.99 -3.77
C ASP A 122 5.27 -9.12 -5.12
N LEU A 123 4.18 -8.38 -5.34
CA LEU A 123 3.38 -8.46 -6.55
C LEU A 123 2.86 -7.11 -7.02
N VAL A 124 2.64 -7.03 -8.34
CA VAL A 124 1.81 -5.98 -8.95
C VAL A 124 0.89 -6.59 -9.99
N VAL A 125 -0.26 -5.95 -10.20
CA VAL A 125 -1.26 -6.44 -11.16
C VAL A 125 -1.49 -5.42 -12.26
N ILE A 126 -1.45 -5.87 -13.50
CA ILE A 126 -1.78 -5.05 -14.68
C ILE A 126 -2.36 -5.92 -15.80
N ASN A 127 -3.46 -5.48 -16.41
CA ASN A 127 -4.08 -6.15 -17.56
C ASN A 127 -4.32 -7.65 -17.32
N ASP A 128 -4.93 -8.00 -16.19
CA ASP A 128 -5.24 -9.37 -15.76
C ASP A 128 -4.00 -10.29 -15.63
N LYS A 129 -2.83 -9.71 -15.41
CA LYS A 129 -1.59 -10.42 -15.13
C LYS A 129 -1.00 -9.99 -13.83
N VAL A 130 -0.64 -10.97 -12.99
CA VAL A 130 0.10 -10.77 -11.74
C VAL A 130 1.57 -11.02 -12.02
N TYR A 131 2.38 -9.99 -11.91
CA TYR A 131 3.84 -10.12 -11.88
C TYR A 131 4.27 -10.24 -10.42
N PHE A 132 5.07 -11.23 -10.08
CA PHE A 132 5.51 -11.44 -8.71
C PHE A 132 6.94 -11.92 -8.62
N THR A 133 7.66 -11.39 -7.65
CA THR A 133 9.05 -11.72 -7.35
C THR A 133 9.16 -13.00 -6.55
N ASN A 134 10.26 -13.74 -6.73
CA ASN A 134 10.47 -15.03 -6.09
C ASN A 134 11.93 -15.23 -5.67
N TRP A 135 12.15 -15.52 -4.40
CA TRP A 135 13.51 -15.71 -3.89
C TRP A 135 14.11 -17.07 -4.24
N THR A 136 13.38 -18.17 -3.99
CA THR A 136 13.95 -19.52 -4.20
C THR A 136 14.20 -19.80 -5.67
N SER A 137 13.32 -19.35 -6.56
CA SER A 137 13.52 -19.56 -8.01
C SER A 137 14.31 -18.45 -8.70
N GLN A 138 14.59 -17.33 -8.02
CA GLN A 138 15.36 -16.19 -8.52
C GLN A 138 14.80 -15.68 -9.86
N ASP A 139 13.50 -15.41 -9.87
CA ASP A 139 12.79 -14.98 -11.07
C ASP A 139 11.62 -14.06 -10.72
N ILE A 140 11.09 -13.41 -11.75
CA ILE A 140 9.76 -12.82 -11.74
C ILE A 140 8.86 -13.75 -12.54
N LYS A 141 7.77 -14.21 -11.92
CA LYS A 141 6.75 -15.01 -12.60
C LYS A 141 5.56 -14.17 -12.99
N VAL A 142 4.85 -14.63 -14.03
CA VAL A 142 3.63 -13.98 -14.53
C VAL A 142 2.48 -14.97 -14.45
N LEU A 143 1.50 -14.68 -13.59
CA LEU A 143 0.26 -15.43 -13.47
C LEU A 143 -0.83 -14.74 -14.32
N ASN A 144 -1.59 -15.49 -15.06
CA ASN A 144 -2.75 -15.01 -15.81
C ASN A 144 -4.02 -15.23 -14.98
N LEU A 145 -4.77 -14.15 -14.71
CA LEU A 145 -5.99 -14.19 -13.88
C LEU A 145 -7.23 -14.80 -14.58
N PHE A 146 -7.22 -14.97 -15.91
CA PHE A 146 -8.32 -15.64 -16.62
C PHE A 146 -8.30 -17.15 -16.46
N ASN A 147 -7.10 -17.74 -16.47
CA ASN A 147 -6.93 -19.20 -16.46
C ASN A 147 -6.18 -19.72 -15.24
N TYR A 148 -5.68 -18.83 -14.37
CA TYR A 148 -4.91 -19.11 -13.17
C TYR A 148 -3.65 -19.94 -13.42
N ASN A 149 -3.01 -19.78 -14.58
CA ASN A 149 -1.76 -20.43 -14.91
C ASN A 149 -0.58 -19.46 -14.86
N ILE A 150 0.56 -19.92 -14.34
CA ILE A 150 1.84 -19.22 -14.43
C ILE A 150 2.36 -19.44 -15.86
N GLU A 151 2.39 -18.38 -16.65
CA GLU A 151 2.68 -18.44 -18.10
C GLU A 151 4.16 -18.16 -18.41
N THR A 152 4.84 -17.39 -17.55
CA THR A 152 6.18 -16.87 -17.81
C THR A 152 7.00 -16.88 -16.53
N SER A 153 8.33 -17.10 -16.72
CA SER A 153 9.35 -16.91 -15.71
C SER A 153 10.49 -16.10 -16.33
N ILE A 154 10.85 -14.99 -15.70
CA ILE A 154 11.89 -14.07 -16.12
C ILE A 154 13.04 -14.19 -15.10
N PRO A 155 14.12 -14.93 -15.39
CA PRO A 155 15.20 -15.15 -14.45
C PRO A 155 15.98 -13.85 -14.20
N VAL A 156 16.39 -13.64 -12.94
CA VAL A 156 17.25 -12.54 -12.51
C VAL A 156 18.48 -13.07 -11.78
N ASN A 157 19.50 -12.23 -11.64
CA ASN A 157 20.72 -12.60 -10.92
C ASN A 157 20.63 -12.13 -9.46
N GLY A 158 20.08 -12.97 -8.59
CA GLY A 158 19.88 -12.69 -7.16
C GLY A 158 18.44 -12.86 -6.70
N LEU A 159 18.13 -12.34 -5.53
CA LEU A 159 16.84 -12.46 -4.86
C LEU A 159 16.03 -11.18 -5.09
N PRO A 160 15.03 -11.20 -5.99
CA PRO A 160 14.22 -10.03 -6.25
C PRO A 160 13.24 -9.78 -5.10
N GLU A 161 13.07 -8.51 -4.73
CA GLU A 161 12.22 -8.09 -3.60
C GLU A 161 10.99 -7.35 -4.10
N ASP A 162 11.04 -6.06 -4.26
CA ASP A 162 9.95 -5.18 -4.64
C ASP A 162 9.87 -4.97 -6.15
N LEU A 163 8.69 -4.65 -6.65
CA LEU A 163 8.47 -4.36 -8.07
C LEU A 163 7.46 -3.23 -8.30
N MET A 164 7.73 -2.39 -9.28
CA MET A 164 6.91 -1.21 -9.59
C MET A 164 6.70 -1.07 -11.09
N ILE A 165 5.45 -0.83 -11.50
CA ILE A 165 5.08 -0.58 -12.90
C ILE A 165 5.35 0.87 -13.30
N ASP A 166 5.98 1.08 -14.44
CA ASP A 166 6.15 2.37 -15.09
C ASP A 166 5.83 2.28 -16.60
N GLY A 167 4.59 2.50 -16.95
CA GLY A 167 4.10 2.33 -18.33
C GLY A 167 4.17 0.86 -18.76
N ASN A 168 5.03 0.55 -19.73
CA ASN A 168 5.28 -0.83 -20.19
C ASN A 168 6.50 -1.46 -19.49
N ASP A 169 7.16 -0.73 -18.63
CA ASP A 169 8.33 -1.18 -17.92
C ASP A 169 7.98 -1.65 -16.50
N LEU A 170 8.63 -2.69 -16.04
CA LEU A 170 8.60 -3.18 -14.68
C LEU A 170 9.98 -2.98 -14.07
N TRP A 171 10.08 -2.20 -13.02
CA TRP A 171 11.28 -2.01 -12.22
C TRP A 171 11.28 -3.00 -11.07
N VAL A 172 12.41 -3.66 -10.82
CA VAL A 172 12.52 -4.71 -9.80
C VAL A 172 13.81 -4.54 -9.03
N THR A 173 13.73 -4.49 -7.71
CA THR A 173 14.89 -4.46 -6.83
C THR A 173 15.47 -5.87 -6.67
N ILE A 174 16.80 -5.98 -6.71
CA ILE A 174 17.53 -7.22 -6.36
C ILE A 174 18.20 -6.98 -5.03
N ASN A 175 17.56 -7.44 -3.97
CA ASN A 175 17.93 -7.12 -2.59
C ASN A 175 19.19 -7.87 -2.12
N MET A 176 19.27 -9.17 -2.45
CA MET A 176 20.38 -10.04 -2.05
C MET A 176 20.90 -10.87 -3.22
N ASN A 177 22.12 -11.31 -3.11
CA ASN A 177 22.70 -12.34 -3.96
C ASN A 177 22.24 -13.74 -3.51
N ALA A 178 22.46 -14.76 -4.33
CA ALA A 178 22.11 -16.14 -4.00
C ALA A 178 22.83 -16.69 -2.75
N ASP A 179 23.92 -16.07 -2.33
CA ASP A 179 24.68 -16.40 -1.12
C ASP A 179 24.25 -15.57 0.12
N TRP A 180 23.13 -14.83 0.01
CA TRP A 180 22.57 -13.96 1.05
C TRP A 180 23.38 -12.70 1.38
N SER A 181 24.44 -12.41 0.63
CA SER A 181 25.11 -11.10 0.71
C SER A 181 24.23 -10.02 0.07
N ALA A 182 24.38 -8.77 0.48
CA ALA A 182 23.63 -7.67 -0.12
C ALA A 182 23.94 -7.55 -1.62
N ALA A 183 22.93 -7.61 -2.47
CA ALA A 183 23.04 -7.21 -3.88
C ALA A 183 22.91 -5.69 -3.99
N SER A 184 23.07 -5.15 -5.19
CA SER A 184 23.18 -3.69 -5.37
C SER A 184 22.51 -3.19 -6.64
N THR A 185 21.63 -3.98 -7.23
CA THR A 185 21.05 -3.65 -8.54
C THR A 185 19.53 -3.52 -8.52
N VAL A 186 19.05 -2.70 -9.44
CA VAL A 186 17.65 -2.67 -9.89
C VAL A 186 17.64 -3.08 -11.36
N VAL A 187 16.73 -3.95 -11.74
CA VAL A 187 16.54 -4.35 -13.15
C VAL A 187 15.27 -3.73 -13.69
N LYS A 188 15.30 -3.40 -14.98
CA LYS A 188 14.16 -2.91 -15.75
C LYS A 188 13.76 -3.98 -16.76
N ILE A 189 12.51 -4.34 -16.77
CA ILE A 189 11.94 -5.39 -17.62
C ILE A 189 10.90 -4.76 -18.54
N ASP A 190 10.98 -5.01 -19.84
CA ASP A 190 9.91 -4.71 -20.78
C ASP A 190 8.83 -5.81 -20.65
N MET A 191 7.63 -5.42 -20.20
CA MET A 191 6.52 -6.35 -19.97
C MET A 191 5.88 -6.89 -21.26
N LEU A 192 6.13 -6.28 -22.42
CA LEU A 192 5.63 -6.79 -23.70
C LEU A 192 6.46 -7.97 -24.19
N SER A 193 7.78 -7.89 -24.04
CA SER A 193 8.73 -8.95 -24.43
C SER A 193 9.12 -9.88 -23.28
N ASN A 194 8.81 -9.52 -22.03
CA ASN A 194 9.26 -10.18 -20.82
C ASN A 194 10.79 -10.35 -20.76
N THR A 195 11.52 -9.31 -21.12
CA THR A 195 12.99 -9.31 -21.15
C THR A 195 13.57 -8.17 -20.31
N ILE A 196 14.70 -8.44 -19.65
CA ILE A 196 15.47 -7.39 -18.97
C ILE A 196 16.10 -6.49 -20.03
N THR A 197 15.81 -5.20 -19.96
CA THR A 197 16.31 -4.17 -20.88
C THR A 197 17.43 -3.34 -20.27
N GLU A 198 17.48 -3.23 -18.94
CA GLU A 198 18.47 -2.44 -18.22
C GLU A 198 18.78 -3.08 -16.86
N THR A 199 20.01 -2.90 -16.39
CA THR A 199 20.42 -3.19 -15.01
C THR A 199 21.18 -1.99 -14.48
N VAL A 200 20.70 -1.43 -13.37
CA VAL A 200 21.23 -0.19 -12.78
C VAL A 200 21.87 -0.52 -11.43
N GLU A 201 23.12 -0.07 -11.24
CA GLU A 201 23.81 -0.15 -9.94
C GLU A 201 23.28 0.96 -9.03
N VAL A 202 22.73 0.57 -7.87
CA VAL A 202 22.06 1.49 -6.93
C VAL A 202 22.67 1.47 -5.53
N GLY A 203 23.69 0.69 -5.30
CA GLY A 203 24.30 0.43 -3.99
C GLY A 203 23.58 -0.65 -3.19
N PRO A 204 24.17 -1.10 -2.05
CA PRO A 204 23.78 -2.32 -1.38
C PRO A 204 22.35 -2.27 -0.80
N GLY A 205 21.67 -3.41 -0.87
CA GLY A 205 20.41 -3.73 -0.22
C GLY A 205 19.21 -2.91 -0.72
N PRO A 206 18.97 -2.79 -2.04
CA PRO A 206 17.75 -2.14 -2.54
C PRO A 206 16.51 -2.92 -2.08
N GLN A 207 15.51 -2.20 -1.57
CA GLN A 207 14.26 -2.77 -1.08
C GLN A 207 13.06 -2.29 -1.87
N GLU A 208 12.48 -1.15 -1.51
CA GLU A 208 11.25 -0.63 -2.11
C GLU A 208 11.53 0.48 -3.11
N LEU A 209 10.58 0.66 -4.02
CA LEU A 209 10.60 1.59 -5.14
C LEU A 209 9.50 2.64 -5.00
N ALA A 210 9.82 3.88 -5.32
CA ALA A 210 8.83 4.94 -5.50
C ALA A 210 9.17 5.78 -6.71
N LYS A 211 8.16 6.42 -7.33
CA LYS A 211 8.36 7.27 -8.51
C LYS A 211 7.84 8.68 -8.29
N LEU A 212 8.65 9.66 -8.66
CA LEU A 212 8.23 11.06 -8.67
C LEU A 212 8.86 11.80 -9.87
N ASN A 213 8.03 12.49 -10.66
CA ASN A 213 8.46 13.34 -11.79
C ASN A 213 9.35 12.65 -12.83
N GLY A 214 9.21 11.34 -12.99
CA GLY A 214 9.99 10.53 -13.93
C GLY A 214 11.27 9.93 -13.34
N ASP A 215 11.71 10.36 -12.15
CA ASP A 215 12.80 9.73 -11.40
C ASP A 215 12.26 8.56 -10.57
N ILE A 216 13.06 7.50 -10.47
CA ILE A 216 12.80 6.33 -9.60
C ILE A 216 13.64 6.49 -8.33
N PHE A 217 13.02 6.29 -7.19
CA PHE A 217 13.65 6.32 -5.88
C PHE A 217 13.64 4.92 -5.29
N VAL A 218 14.77 4.53 -4.70
CA VAL A 218 14.99 3.19 -4.15
C VAL A 218 15.39 3.32 -2.69
N SER A 219 14.65 2.71 -1.79
CA SER A 219 15.10 2.55 -0.41
C SER A 219 16.16 1.46 -0.33
N ARG A 220 17.10 1.59 0.59
CA ARG A 220 18.14 0.60 0.82
C ARG A 220 18.28 0.32 2.31
N THR A 221 18.29 -0.97 2.65
CA THR A 221 18.61 -1.46 3.99
C THR A 221 19.58 -2.63 3.85
N PHE A 222 20.72 -2.55 4.50
CA PHE A 222 21.81 -3.52 4.35
C PHE A 222 22.61 -3.64 5.63
N TYR A 223 23.44 -4.68 5.72
CA TYR A 223 24.43 -4.80 6.78
C TYR A 223 25.80 -4.35 6.24
N ASP A 224 26.51 -3.54 7.05
CA ASP A 224 27.87 -3.14 6.75
C ASP A 224 28.86 -4.30 7.00
N ALA A 225 30.15 -4.06 6.78
CA ALA A 225 31.20 -5.08 6.97
C ALA A 225 31.33 -5.59 8.42
N ASP A 226 30.83 -4.82 9.39
CA ASP A 226 30.83 -5.15 10.81
C ASP A 226 29.47 -5.73 11.27
N TRP A 227 28.58 -6.05 10.32
CA TRP A 227 27.22 -6.56 10.56
C TRP A 227 26.29 -5.59 11.30
N ASN A 228 26.55 -4.29 11.23
CA ASN A 228 25.60 -3.29 11.70
C ASN A 228 24.58 -2.99 10.60
N ALA A 229 23.32 -2.90 10.98
CA ALA A 229 22.27 -2.47 10.07
C ALA A 229 22.50 -1.02 9.64
N ALA A 230 22.41 -0.75 8.36
CA ALA A 230 22.59 0.57 7.75
C ALA A 230 21.49 0.88 6.73
N HIS A 231 21.22 2.15 6.55
CA HIS A 231 20.18 2.65 5.66
C HIS A 231 20.76 3.58 4.60
N GLY A 232 20.08 3.65 3.48
CA GLY A 232 20.35 4.58 2.39
C GLY A 232 19.15 4.78 1.48
N ALA A 233 19.31 5.62 0.50
CA ALA A 233 18.43 5.73 -0.64
C ALA A 233 19.24 6.01 -1.91
N THR A 234 18.62 5.70 -3.05
CA THR A 234 19.18 5.98 -4.37
C THR A 234 18.11 6.58 -5.25
N LYS A 235 18.50 7.54 -6.09
CA LYS A 235 17.67 8.10 -7.14
C LYS A 235 18.23 7.69 -8.49
N ILE A 236 17.40 7.10 -9.33
CA ILE A 236 17.67 6.80 -10.73
C ILE A 236 16.94 7.85 -11.57
N GLY A 237 17.70 8.74 -12.21
CA GLY A 237 17.21 9.79 -13.11
C GLY A 237 18.19 9.97 -14.24
N ALA A 238 18.45 11.22 -14.66
CA ALA A 238 19.50 11.51 -15.65
C ALA A 238 20.89 11.01 -15.20
N GLU A 239 21.11 10.97 -13.90
CA GLU A 239 22.27 10.37 -13.24
C GLU A 239 21.78 9.55 -12.06
N VAL A 240 22.55 8.52 -11.66
CA VAL A 240 22.30 7.74 -10.45
C VAL A 240 22.97 8.45 -9.27
N VAL A 241 22.15 8.83 -8.28
CA VAL A 241 22.63 9.48 -7.04
C VAL A 241 22.41 8.53 -5.88
N ILE A 242 23.46 8.24 -5.12
CA ILE A 242 23.45 7.31 -3.98
C ILE A 242 23.76 8.08 -2.70
N ASN A 243 22.91 7.95 -1.68
CA ASN A 243 23.15 8.51 -0.35
C ASN A 243 23.02 7.43 0.73
N ASN A 244 23.95 7.41 1.69
CA ASN A 244 23.92 6.52 2.86
C ASN A 244 23.66 7.34 4.13
N TYR A 245 22.73 6.90 4.94
CA TYR A 245 22.32 7.59 6.17
C TYR A 245 23.05 7.07 7.43
N GLY A 246 23.89 6.02 7.28
CA GLY A 246 24.57 5.39 8.40
C GLY A 246 23.73 4.31 9.08
N ALA A 247 24.02 4.08 10.36
CA ALA A 247 23.35 3.04 11.16
C ALA A 247 21.86 3.30 11.32
N GLY A 248 21.06 2.23 11.31
CA GLY A 248 19.60 2.26 11.44
C GLY A 248 19.06 0.92 11.87
N GLY A 249 17.71 0.81 11.97
CA GLY A 249 17.04 -0.47 12.23
C GLY A 249 17.08 -1.39 11.01
N ALA A 250 17.00 -2.70 11.23
CA ALA A 250 16.97 -3.69 10.16
C ALA A 250 15.63 -3.72 9.40
N CYS A 251 14.55 -3.20 10.01
CA CYS A 251 13.19 -3.14 9.46
C CYS A 251 12.78 -1.71 9.11
N GLY A 252 11.62 -1.57 8.47
CA GLY A 252 11.06 -0.27 8.11
C GLY A 252 11.85 0.40 6.97
N GLY A 253 12.11 -0.34 5.90
CA GLY A 253 12.79 0.14 4.70
C GLY A 253 11.91 0.92 3.75
N SER A 254 10.70 1.31 4.13
CA SER A 254 9.69 1.86 3.23
C SER A 254 10.08 3.18 2.59
N ILE A 255 9.77 3.30 1.31
CA ILE A 255 9.88 4.53 0.53
C ILE A 255 8.59 4.72 -0.25
N LEU A 256 7.99 5.89 -0.15
CA LEU A 256 6.73 6.16 -0.80
C LEU A 256 6.61 7.61 -1.27
N LYS A 257 5.71 7.83 -2.20
CA LYS A 257 5.28 9.15 -2.59
C LYS A 257 4.06 9.54 -1.77
N HIS A 258 4.15 10.61 -1.00
CA HIS A 258 2.99 11.24 -0.37
C HIS A 258 2.83 12.65 -0.93
N GLN A 259 1.63 12.97 -1.44
CA GLN A 259 1.37 14.23 -2.16
C GLN A 259 2.35 14.41 -3.33
N ASN A 260 3.27 15.36 -3.25
CA ASN A 260 4.27 15.63 -4.29
C ASN A 260 5.72 15.56 -3.76
N THR A 261 5.96 14.70 -2.78
CA THR A 261 7.26 14.51 -2.13
C THR A 261 7.52 13.03 -1.93
N ILE A 262 8.76 12.62 -2.07
CA ILE A 262 9.19 11.27 -1.66
C ILE A 262 9.50 11.29 -0.17
N TYR A 263 9.07 10.27 0.51
CA TYR A 263 9.33 10.03 1.92
C TYR A 263 10.04 8.69 2.10
N ARG A 264 10.84 8.61 3.15
CA ARG A 264 11.57 7.40 3.55
C ARG A 264 11.34 7.14 5.03
N SER A 265 10.99 5.92 5.42
CA SER A 265 10.93 5.54 6.82
C SER A 265 12.32 5.59 7.44
N PHE A 266 12.51 6.39 8.48
CA PHE A 266 13.77 6.57 9.19
C PHE A 266 13.52 7.16 10.58
N ASP A 267 14.34 6.80 11.56
CA ASP A 267 14.27 7.32 12.93
C ASP A 267 12.85 7.29 13.55
N GLY A 268 12.13 6.18 13.31
CA GLY A 268 10.80 5.93 13.88
C GLY A 268 9.65 6.75 13.26
N GLY A 269 9.87 7.38 12.12
CA GLY A 269 8.86 8.11 11.36
C GLY A 269 9.06 8.00 9.86
N LEU A 270 8.25 8.69 9.12
CA LEU A 270 8.32 8.83 7.68
C LEU A 270 8.88 10.22 7.35
N CYS A 271 10.15 10.28 6.93
CA CYS A 271 10.90 11.54 6.71
C CYS A 271 10.76 12.01 5.28
N PRO A 272 10.42 13.30 5.03
CA PRO A 272 10.50 13.90 3.70
C PRO A 272 11.94 13.83 3.18
N MET A 273 12.09 13.51 1.89
CA MET A 273 13.37 13.43 1.22
C MET A 273 13.64 14.71 0.41
N ASN A 274 14.79 15.33 0.64
CA ASN A 274 15.27 16.46 -0.14
C ASN A 274 15.79 16.04 -1.52
N SER A 275 16.01 16.99 -2.42
CA SER A 275 16.49 16.72 -3.78
C SER A 275 17.88 16.08 -3.85
N ASP A 276 18.71 16.25 -2.80
CA ASP A 276 20.03 15.63 -2.63
C ASP A 276 19.97 14.28 -1.90
N LEU A 277 18.78 13.76 -1.67
CA LEU A 277 18.46 12.55 -0.92
C LEU A 277 18.76 12.64 0.60
N SER A 278 19.04 13.80 1.15
CA SER A 278 19.06 13.97 2.60
C SER A 278 17.63 13.89 3.16
N LEU A 279 17.48 13.42 4.41
CA LEU A 279 16.19 13.27 5.07
C LEU A 279 15.94 14.44 6.01
N ASP A 280 14.76 15.03 5.92
CA ASP A 280 14.29 16.05 6.85
C ASP A 280 13.67 15.37 8.09
N VAL A 281 14.51 14.98 9.03
CA VAL A 281 14.10 14.26 10.25
C VAL A 281 13.27 15.12 11.19
N GLU A 282 13.42 16.46 11.12
CA GLU A 282 12.65 17.39 11.97
C GLU A 282 11.18 17.48 11.56
N ASN A 283 10.89 17.30 10.27
CA ASN A 283 9.53 17.32 9.71
C ASN A 283 8.98 15.92 9.40
N LYS A 284 9.47 14.89 10.07
CA LYS A 284 8.96 13.52 9.90
C LYS A 284 7.51 13.38 10.35
N ILE A 285 6.75 12.56 9.63
CA ILE A 285 5.40 12.13 9.99
C ILE A 285 5.52 10.91 10.91
N GLY A 286 4.84 10.93 12.05
CA GLY A 286 4.96 9.90 13.09
C GLY A 286 6.26 10.03 13.90
N ASN A 287 6.24 9.44 15.09
CA ASN A 287 7.40 9.45 15.98
C ASN A 287 7.34 8.24 16.92
N TYR A 288 7.63 7.08 16.38
CA TYR A 288 7.58 5.80 17.07
C TYR A 288 8.98 5.32 17.43
N ASN A 289 9.06 4.25 18.19
CA ASN A 289 10.33 3.55 18.35
C ASN A 289 10.72 2.90 17.02
N GLN A 290 11.87 3.27 16.46
CA GLN A 290 12.33 2.76 15.17
C GLN A 290 12.38 1.24 15.10
N SER A 291 12.71 0.55 16.22
CA SER A 291 12.74 -0.92 16.25
C SER A 291 11.36 -1.58 16.13
N LEU A 292 10.28 -0.82 16.24
CA LEU A 292 8.90 -1.29 16.07
C LEU A 292 8.34 -1.00 14.68
N VAL A 293 8.89 -0.01 13.95
CA VAL A 293 8.40 0.32 12.59
C VAL A 293 8.77 -0.81 11.64
N TYR A 294 7.77 -1.56 11.19
CA TYR A 294 7.93 -2.72 10.33
C TYR A 294 7.69 -2.36 8.86
N HIS A 295 6.56 -1.71 8.60
CA HIS A 295 6.18 -1.23 7.27
C HIS A 295 5.45 0.11 7.37
N VAL A 296 5.50 0.91 6.31
CA VAL A 296 4.79 2.20 6.21
C VAL A 296 4.29 2.37 4.80
N GLU A 297 3.00 2.69 4.65
CA GLU A 297 2.38 2.89 3.35
C GLU A 297 1.39 4.06 3.36
N GLU A 298 1.08 4.62 2.18
CA GLU A 298 0.00 5.58 2.01
C GLU A 298 -1.26 4.88 1.51
N ILE A 299 -2.35 5.02 2.27
CA ILE A 299 -3.66 4.50 1.89
C ILE A 299 -4.67 5.65 1.95
N ASN A 300 -5.31 5.92 0.84
CA ASN A 300 -6.38 6.92 0.72
C ASN A 300 -6.01 8.27 1.34
N GLY A 301 -4.78 8.75 1.09
CA GLY A 301 -4.27 10.04 1.55
C GLY A 301 -3.78 10.08 2.99
N ASN A 302 -3.87 8.98 3.74
CA ASN A 302 -3.35 8.83 5.09
C ASN A 302 -2.12 7.93 5.12
N ILE A 303 -1.25 8.14 6.10
CA ILE A 303 -0.06 7.32 6.29
C ILE A 303 -0.37 6.25 7.34
N TRP A 304 -0.15 5.00 6.96
CA TRP A 304 -0.37 3.82 7.77
C TRP A 304 0.96 3.24 8.21
N PHE A 305 1.18 3.17 9.52
CA PHE A 305 2.35 2.55 10.13
C PHE A 305 1.99 1.19 10.69
N ALA A 306 2.66 0.16 10.24
CA ALA A 306 2.65 -1.15 10.87
C ALA A 306 3.77 -1.19 11.93
N LEU A 307 3.38 -1.37 13.17
CA LEU A 307 4.28 -1.45 14.31
C LEU A 307 4.25 -2.86 14.89
N THR A 308 5.40 -3.50 15.00
CA THR A 308 5.50 -4.85 15.57
C THR A 308 6.76 -5.01 16.42
N SER A 309 6.74 -6.00 17.32
CA SER A 309 7.90 -6.36 18.12
C SER A 309 8.29 -7.81 17.87
N PHE A 310 9.58 -8.05 17.68
CA PHE A 310 10.12 -9.40 17.60
C PHE A 310 10.29 -10.07 18.96
N VAL A 311 10.15 -9.32 20.05
CA VAL A 311 10.41 -9.77 21.43
C VAL A 311 9.11 -9.89 22.23
N GLU A 312 8.18 -8.97 22.02
CA GLU A 312 6.89 -8.88 22.73
C GLU A 312 5.75 -9.18 21.79
N ASP A 313 4.60 -9.57 22.31
CA ASP A 313 3.37 -9.70 21.51
C ASP A 313 2.74 -8.32 21.35
N TYR A 314 3.32 -7.53 20.43
CA TYR A 314 2.89 -6.19 20.09
C TYR A 314 2.78 -6.07 18.57
N ASN A 315 1.56 -5.84 18.07
CA ASN A 315 1.26 -5.69 16.65
C ASN A 315 0.13 -4.67 16.51
N GLU A 316 0.46 -3.47 16.08
CA GLU A 316 -0.45 -2.34 16.04
C GLU A 316 -0.29 -1.58 14.74
N ILE A 317 -1.40 -1.07 14.23
CA ILE A 317 -1.44 -0.17 13.09
C ILE A 317 -1.77 1.23 13.60
N LYS A 318 -1.01 2.23 13.20
CA LYS A 318 -1.27 3.64 13.45
C LYS A 318 -1.56 4.36 12.16
N VAL A 319 -2.64 5.14 12.15
CA VAL A 319 -3.04 5.93 10.99
C VAL A 319 -2.87 7.41 11.29
N ILE A 320 -2.12 8.08 10.44
CA ILE A 320 -1.80 9.50 10.55
C ILE A 320 -2.37 10.22 9.34
N ASP A 321 -3.07 11.32 9.57
CA ASP A 321 -3.62 12.15 8.51
C ASP A 321 -2.55 13.01 7.79
N SER A 322 -2.96 13.70 6.75
CA SER A 322 -2.09 14.60 5.97
C SER A 322 -1.54 15.81 6.75
N PHE A 323 -2.01 16.03 7.98
CA PHE A 323 -1.52 17.08 8.88
C PHE A 323 -0.54 16.53 9.94
N GLY A 324 -0.24 15.23 9.92
CA GLY A 324 0.64 14.58 10.88
C GLY A 324 -0.04 14.23 12.21
N ILE A 325 -1.38 14.19 12.26
CA ILE A 325 -2.15 13.85 13.45
C ILE A 325 -2.54 12.38 13.41
N GLU A 326 -2.24 11.62 14.47
CA GLU A 326 -2.73 10.25 14.63
C GLU A 326 -4.26 10.27 14.79
N ILE A 327 -4.98 9.67 13.84
CA ILE A 327 -6.45 9.67 13.79
C ILE A 327 -7.05 8.31 14.18
N ASN A 328 -6.32 7.24 13.97
CA ASN A 328 -6.78 5.89 14.31
C ASN A 328 -5.62 4.99 14.77
N SER A 329 -6.00 3.96 15.52
CA SER A 329 -5.13 2.88 15.95
C SER A 329 -5.90 1.57 15.95
N TYR A 330 -5.30 0.50 15.39
CA TYR A 330 -5.92 -0.82 15.27
C TYR A 330 -4.96 -1.89 15.77
N GLN A 331 -5.52 -2.93 16.39
CA GLN A 331 -4.77 -4.16 16.64
C GLN A 331 -4.76 -4.99 15.36
N ALA A 332 -3.62 -5.52 14.98
CA ALA A 332 -3.45 -6.38 13.82
C ALA A 332 -3.00 -7.80 14.23
N GLY A 333 -3.01 -8.70 13.28
CA GLY A 333 -2.33 -9.97 13.42
C GLY A 333 -0.81 -9.78 13.49
N LYS A 334 -0.07 -10.87 13.66
CA LYS A 334 1.37 -10.82 13.94
C LYS A 334 2.19 -10.46 12.69
N PHE A 335 3.09 -9.50 12.85
CA PHE A 335 3.95 -8.95 11.77
C PHE A 335 3.12 -8.43 10.61
N PRO A 336 2.36 -7.33 10.80
CA PRO A 336 1.65 -6.67 9.70
C PRO A 336 2.68 -6.05 8.75
N GLY A 337 2.77 -6.56 7.51
CA GLY A 337 3.87 -6.27 6.58
C GLY A 337 3.45 -5.62 5.28
N ASP A 338 2.15 -5.58 4.97
CA ASP A 338 1.66 -5.02 3.72
C ASP A 338 0.18 -4.65 3.82
N PHE A 339 -0.25 -3.67 3.01
CA PHE A 339 -1.60 -3.13 3.01
C PHE A 339 -2.17 -3.02 1.60
N SER A 340 -3.48 -3.14 1.46
CA SER A 340 -4.18 -2.77 0.23
C SER A 340 -5.58 -2.24 0.53
N PHE A 341 -6.08 -1.37 -0.33
CA PHE A 341 -7.36 -0.68 -0.17
C PHE A 341 -8.36 -1.05 -1.27
N TRP A 342 -9.58 -1.35 -0.86
CA TRP A 342 -10.69 -1.54 -1.77
C TRP A 342 -11.85 -0.62 -1.40
N THR A 343 -12.54 -0.11 -2.40
CA THR A 343 -13.80 0.58 -2.25
C THR A 343 -14.77 0.08 -3.31
N MET A 344 -16.02 -0.13 -2.92
CA MET A 344 -17.07 -0.48 -3.85
C MET A 344 -17.22 0.67 -4.86
N ASN A 345 -17.08 0.36 -6.14
CA ASN A 345 -17.37 1.29 -7.22
C ASN A 345 -18.84 1.11 -7.63
N ASP A 346 -19.63 2.21 -7.64
CA ASP A 346 -21.00 2.26 -8.15
C ASP A 346 -21.09 1.98 -9.66
#